data_8fdf13d68305a3f5ae69e6a98e027d60
#
_entry.id   8fdf13d68305a3f5ae69e6a98e027d60
#
_cell.length_a   1.000
_cell.length_b   1.000
_cell.length_c   1.000
_cell.angle_alpha   90.00
_cell.angle_beta   90.00
_cell.angle_gamma   90.00
#
_symmetry.space_group_name_H-M   'P 1'
#
loop_
_entity.id
_entity.type
_entity.pdbx_description
1 polymer ?
#
loop_
_entity_poly.entity_id
_entity_poly.type
_entity_poly.pdbx_seq_one_letter_code
_entity_poly.pdbx_strand_id
1 'polypeptide(L)'
;MTHPHPELGTPPPLVDGGLRIVALGGLAEIGRNMTVFEYKKKLLIVDCGVLFPEENQPGIDLILPDFSYIRERLGDVIAIFLTHGHEDHIGAVPYLLRERGDIPLYGSALTLALITAKLKEHRITPLTREVKEGMREDVGAFELEFVAVNHSIPDALAVAIHTDAGTVLHTGDFKMDQLPLDGRITDLRTFARLGEEGVDLFLVDSTNADIPGFTPSEREIMPALNRVIGATKRRVIVASFSSHVHRVQQVIDIAAKHDRKVVFIGRSMVRNMKIAEDMGYLTIPSGLLIDVKELDLYDDNVVLICTGSQGEPMAALSRMANGDHQIRVGAGDTVILASSLIPGNENSVFRVINELTRFGAKVVHKANAMVHVSGHAAAGELLYCYNIVKPRYVLPVHGEWRHLTANAEIAISAGVPREHALIIENGVVVDLINHEVSVVGSVPCGFVYVDGQSIGDITESSLKDRRILGEEGFISCVVVIESQSGKIIAGPDIHARGFAEDEALFDEVKLKIEKALARAVTEGINGTHQLSQIVRKTIGEWVGTTHRRRPMIVPVVIEV
;
A
#
# COMPACT_ATOMS: atom_id res chain seq x y z
N MET A 1 1.30 13.11 -16.58
CA MET A 1 1.73 13.56 -15.24
C MET A 1 0.59 14.37 -14.65
N THR A 2 0.05 13.93 -13.54
CA THR A 2 -0.95 14.68 -12.78
C THR A 2 -0.24 15.68 -11.89
N HIS A 3 -0.67 16.94 -11.90
CA HIS A 3 -0.21 17.98 -10.98
C HIS A 3 -1.34 18.18 -9.97
N PRO A 4 -1.24 17.60 -8.75
CA PRO A 4 -2.36 17.55 -7.81
C PRO A 4 -2.79 18.94 -7.33
N HIS A 5 -1.84 19.88 -7.22
CA HIS A 5 -2.06 21.23 -6.69
C HIS A 5 -1.54 22.32 -7.63
N PRO A 6 -2.11 22.46 -8.86
CA PRO A 6 -1.65 23.45 -9.81
C PRO A 6 -1.86 24.90 -9.32
N GLU A 7 -2.77 25.12 -8.38
CA GLU A 7 -3.06 26.41 -7.75
C GLU A 7 -1.90 26.95 -6.91
N LEU A 8 -1.04 26.07 -6.39
CA LEU A 8 0.14 26.47 -5.62
C LEU A 8 1.31 26.95 -6.50
N GLY A 9 1.22 26.66 -7.81
CA GLY A 9 2.27 27.00 -8.77
C GLY A 9 3.57 26.19 -8.59
N THR A 10 4.52 26.45 -9.50
CA THR A 10 5.84 25.81 -9.44
C THR A 10 6.67 26.44 -8.31
N PRO A 11 7.32 25.62 -7.46
CA PRO A 11 8.14 26.16 -6.38
C PRO A 11 9.31 26.98 -6.93
N PRO A 12 9.71 28.08 -6.27
CA PRO A 12 10.90 28.84 -6.63
C PRO A 12 12.17 27.99 -6.44
N PRO A 13 13.29 28.35 -7.05
CA PRO A 13 14.57 27.73 -6.74
C PRO A 13 14.84 27.78 -5.22
N LEU A 14 15.31 26.66 -4.67
CA LEU A 14 15.68 26.60 -3.25
C LEU A 14 16.82 27.58 -2.98
N VAL A 15 16.68 28.41 -1.96
CA VAL A 15 17.73 29.37 -1.54
C VAL A 15 18.92 28.60 -0.94
N ASP A 16 20.10 29.18 -1.04
CA ASP A 16 21.31 28.61 -0.45
C ASP A 16 21.14 28.46 1.08
N GLY A 17 21.47 27.29 1.60
CA GLY A 17 21.30 26.94 3.01
C GLY A 17 19.89 26.53 3.41
N GLY A 18 18.90 26.58 2.51
CA GLY A 18 17.55 26.04 2.76
C GLY A 18 17.49 24.53 2.60
N LEU A 19 16.53 23.91 3.30
CA LEU A 19 16.17 22.50 3.17
C LEU A 19 14.76 22.41 2.58
N ARG A 20 14.60 21.68 1.47
CA ARG A 20 13.30 21.41 0.83
C ARG A 20 12.84 20.02 1.13
N ILE A 21 11.56 19.87 1.44
CA ILE A 21 10.90 18.61 1.75
C ILE A 21 9.74 18.40 0.77
N VAL A 22 9.68 17.25 0.12
CA VAL A 22 8.62 16.87 -0.82
C VAL A 22 8.22 15.42 -0.58
N ALA A 23 6.99 15.22 -0.10
CA ALA A 23 6.43 13.87 -0.04
C ALA A 23 5.90 13.47 -1.43
N LEU A 24 6.36 12.35 -1.95
CA LEU A 24 5.88 11.74 -3.19
C LEU A 24 4.89 10.59 -2.93
N GLY A 25 4.64 10.30 -1.65
CA GLY A 25 3.69 9.31 -1.17
C GLY A 25 3.58 9.35 0.36
N GLY A 26 2.51 8.75 0.91
CA GLY A 26 2.27 8.65 2.35
C GLY A 26 1.48 9.82 2.96
N LEU A 27 1.03 10.78 2.16
CA LEU A 27 0.15 11.87 2.61
C LEU A 27 -1.23 11.70 1.98
N ALA A 28 -2.29 11.83 2.80
CA ALA A 28 -3.69 11.58 2.47
C ALA A 28 -3.97 10.13 2.00
N GLU A 29 -3.04 9.22 2.28
CA GLU A 29 -3.11 7.78 1.99
C GLU A 29 -2.29 6.99 3.00
N ILE A 30 -2.53 5.67 3.11
CA ILE A 30 -1.73 4.74 3.91
C ILE A 30 -0.96 3.84 2.97
N GLY A 31 0.33 4.10 2.80
CA GLY A 31 1.23 3.36 1.92
C GLY A 31 2.00 4.25 0.97
N ARG A 32 2.82 3.64 0.11
CA ARG A 32 3.60 4.34 -0.91
C ARG A 32 4.53 5.42 -0.32
N ASN A 33 4.96 5.22 0.93
CA ASN A 33 5.73 6.22 1.66
C ASN A 33 7.03 6.55 0.93
N MET A 34 7.22 7.84 0.62
CA MET A 34 8.45 8.35 0.01
C MET A 34 8.53 9.84 0.25
N THR A 35 9.54 10.28 1.02
CA THR A 35 9.82 11.69 1.27
C THR A 35 11.20 12.05 0.76
N VAL A 36 11.29 13.09 -0.07
CA VAL A 36 12.53 13.60 -0.65
C VAL A 36 12.96 14.86 0.10
N PHE A 37 14.21 14.88 0.56
CA PHE A 37 14.86 16.01 1.19
C PHE A 37 15.93 16.55 0.26
N GLU A 38 15.88 17.84 -0.08
CA GLU A 38 16.89 18.52 -0.90
C GLU A 38 17.65 19.53 -0.07
N TYR A 39 18.97 19.35 0.00
CA TYR A 39 19.88 20.27 0.66
C TYR A 39 21.19 20.38 -0.11
N LYS A 40 21.69 21.61 -0.33
CA LYS A 40 22.92 21.87 -1.11
C LYS A 40 22.95 21.12 -2.46
N LYS A 41 21.80 21.10 -3.17
CA LYS A 41 21.58 20.43 -4.46
C LYS A 41 21.74 18.89 -4.41
N LYS A 42 21.75 18.27 -3.23
CA LYS A 42 21.76 16.82 -3.03
C LYS A 42 20.40 16.37 -2.53
N LEU A 43 20.03 15.16 -2.91
CA LEU A 43 18.76 14.54 -2.55
C LEU A 43 19.00 13.36 -1.61
N LEU A 44 18.31 13.36 -0.47
CA LEU A 44 18.15 12.24 0.43
C LEU A 44 16.69 11.76 0.32
N ILE A 45 16.48 10.46 0.22
CA ILE A 45 15.15 9.87 0.20
C ILE A 45 14.94 9.12 1.52
N VAL A 46 13.81 9.35 2.17
CA VAL A 46 13.35 8.54 3.31
C VAL A 46 12.18 7.69 2.83
N ASP A 47 12.38 6.38 2.86
CA ASP A 47 11.50 5.33 2.35
C ASP A 47 11.24 5.40 0.84
N CYS A 48 10.79 4.30 0.27
CA CYS A 48 10.36 4.17 -1.11
C CYS A 48 9.43 2.95 -1.20
N GLY A 49 8.19 3.15 -0.78
CA GLY A 49 7.19 2.12 -0.60
C GLY A 49 6.19 1.99 -1.73
N VAL A 50 5.33 0.98 -1.63
CA VAL A 50 4.19 0.77 -2.54
C VAL A 50 2.87 1.00 -1.83
N LEU A 51 1.83 1.28 -2.61
CA LEU A 51 0.44 1.19 -2.20
C LEU A 51 -0.20 -0.01 -2.91
N PHE A 52 -1.04 -0.75 -2.19
CA PHE A 52 -1.81 -1.83 -2.79
C PHE A 52 -3.09 -1.26 -3.42
N PRO A 53 -3.52 -1.82 -4.57
CA PRO A 53 -4.72 -1.34 -5.25
C PRO A 53 -5.99 -1.67 -4.48
N GLU A 54 -6.99 -0.81 -4.62
CA GLU A 54 -8.34 -1.03 -4.13
C GLU A 54 -9.20 -1.80 -5.15
N GLU A 55 -10.41 -2.24 -4.74
CA GLU A 55 -11.36 -2.95 -5.62
C GLU A 55 -11.74 -2.15 -6.89
N ASN A 56 -11.68 -0.82 -6.84
CA ASN A 56 -11.97 0.08 -7.95
C ASN A 56 -10.83 0.18 -8.99
N GLN A 57 -9.71 -0.52 -8.78
CA GLN A 57 -8.51 -0.53 -9.65
C GLN A 57 -8.24 -1.93 -10.22
N PRO A 58 -9.16 -2.49 -11.03
CA PRO A 58 -9.07 -3.88 -11.47
C PRO A 58 -7.82 -4.14 -12.34
N GLY A 59 -7.11 -5.23 -12.02
CA GLY A 59 -5.92 -5.67 -12.75
C GLY A 59 -4.65 -4.90 -12.42
N ILE A 60 -4.65 -4.06 -11.39
CA ILE A 60 -3.44 -3.42 -10.88
C ILE A 60 -2.84 -4.31 -9.79
N ASP A 61 -1.54 -4.56 -9.86
CA ASP A 61 -0.81 -5.32 -8.85
C ASP A 61 -0.29 -4.44 -7.71
N LEU A 62 0.29 -3.28 -8.07
CA LEU A 62 0.92 -2.33 -7.14
C LEU A 62 0.80 -0.90 -7.69
N ILE A 63 0.90 0.07 -6.78
CA ILE A 63 0.98 1.50 -7.11
C ILE A 63 2.28 2.06 -6.54
N LEU A 64 3.09 2.68 -7.40
CA LEU A 64 4.38 3.26 -7.04
C LEU A 64 4.27 4.78 -6.83
N PRO A 65 5.19 5.40 -6.08
CA PRO A 65 5.42 6.83 -6.14
C PRO A 65 5.75 7.28 -7.57
N ASP A 66 5.37 8.50 -7.92
CA ASP A 66 5.78 9.10 -9.19
C ASP A 66 7.19 9.69 -9.05
N PHE A 67 8.16 9.04 -9.67
CA PHE A 67 9.56 9.46 -9.63
C PHE A 67 9.86 10.67 -10.54
N SER A 68 8.89 11.23 -11.24
CA SER A 68 9.08 12.31 -12.22
C SER A 68 9.83 13.50 -11.64
N TYR A 69 9.55 13.86 -10.38
CA TYR A 69 10.21 14.97 -9.68
C TYR A 69 11.73 14.78 -9.55
N ILE A 70 12.17 13.54 -9.32
CA ILE A 70 13.60 13.24 -9.11
C ILE A 70 14.28 12.66 -10.35
N ARG A 71 13.54 12.26 -11.39
CA ARG A 71 14.07 11.49 -12.53
C ARG A 71 15.23 12.17 -13.24
N GLU A 72 15.12 13.47 -13.53
CA GLU A 72 16.19 14.24 -14.16
C GLU A 72 17.38 14.51 -13.21
N ARG A 73 17.16 14.30 -11.91
CA ARG A 73 18.11 14.56 -10.83
C ARG A 73 18.53 13.29 -10.08
N LEU A 74 18.33 12.12 -10.66
CA LEU A 74 18.76 10.86 -10.03
C LEU A 74 20.26 10.87 -9.69
N GLY A 75 21.09 11.58 -10.49
CA GLY A 75 22.50 11.81 -10.20
C GLY A 75 22.80 12.55 -8.91
N ASP A 76 21.84 13.31 -8.38
CA ASP A 76 21.95 14.05 -7.13
C ASP A 76 21.48 13.24 -5.91
N VAL A 77 20.76 12.12 -6.10
CA VAL A 77 20.32 11.23 -5.01
C VAL A 77 21.54 10.55 -4.41
N ILE A 78 21.84 10.86 -3.15
CA ILE A 78 23.03 10.36 -2.46
C ILE A 78 22.76 9.12 -1.60
N ALA A 79 21.51 8.94 -1.14
CA ALA A 79 21.10 7.79 -0.36
C ALA A 79 19.58 7.63 -0.32
N ILE A 80 19.13 6.41 -0.03
CA ILE A 80 17.79 6.09 0.44
C ILE A 80 17.93 5.54 1.85
N PHE A 81 17.33 6.20 2.84
CA PHE A 81 17.18 5.66 4.19
C PHE A 81 15.83 4.95 4.30
N LEU A 82 15.85 3.71 4.76
CA LEU A 82 14.69 2.86 4.96
C LEU A 82 14.40 2.74 6.46
N THR A 83 13.27 3.25 6.90
CA THR A 83 12.88 3.28 8.30
C THR A 83 12.66 1.89 8.85
N HIS A 84 12.01 1.02 8.08
CA HIS A 84 11.75 -0.38 8.43
C HIS A 84 11.36 -1.22 7.20
N GLY A 85 11.18 -2.52 7.37
CA GLY A 85 11.06 -3.49 6.27
C GLY A 85 9.64 -3.80 5.77
N HIS A 86 8.62 -2.95 5.99
CA HIS A 86 7.29 -3.13 5.42
C HIS A 86 7.23 -2.72 3.95
N GLU A 87 6.31 -3.32 3.18
CA GLU A 87 6.20 -3.12 1.73
C GLU A 87 5.84 -1.69 1.36
N ASP A 88 5.06 -1.02 2.15
CA ASP A 88 4.67 0.38 1.98
C ASP A 88 5.80 1.38 2.30
N HIS A 89 6.98 0.88 2.72
CA HIS A 89 8.22 1.63 2.94
C HIS A 89 9.37 1.17 2.04
N ILE A 90 9.41 -0.11 1.64
CA ILE A 90 10.53 -0.63 0.82
C ILE A 90 10.10 -1.15 -0.56
N GLY A 91 8.79 -1.29 -0.80
CA GLY A 91 8.26 -2.03 -1.94
C GLY A 91 8.58 -1.45 -3.30
N ALA A 92 8.77 -0.13 -3.41
CA ALA A 92 9.10 0.53 -4.66
C ALA A 92 10.62 0.71 -4.91
N VAL A 93 11.47 0.39 -3.93
CA VAL A 93 12.94 0.46 -4.09
C VAL A 93 13.44 -0.29 -5.33
N PRO A 94 12.97 -1.52 -5.65
CA PRO A 94 13.42 -2.22 -6.86
C PRO A 94 13.15 -1.46 -8.15
N TYR A 95 12.08 -0.71 -8.21
CA TYR A 95 11.68 0.07 -9.38
C TYR A 95 12.56 1.31 -9.54
N LEU A 96 12.86 2.01 -8.45
CA LEU A 96 13.78 3.16 -8.45
C LEU A 96 15.22 2.72 -8.80
N LEU A 97 15.70 1.61 -8.22
CA LEU A 97 17.03 1.09 -8.50
C LEU A 97 17.20 0.50 -9.92
N ARG A 98 16.12 0.22 -10.65
CA ARG A 98 16.20 -0.06 -12.09
C ARG A 98 16.57 1.18 -12.91
N GLU A 99 16.15 2.38 -12.46
CA GLU A 99 16.51 3.63 -13.12
C GLU A 99 17.95 4.05 -12.76
N ARG A 100 18.38 3.80 -11.49
CA ARG A 100 19.74 4.05 -11.02
C ARG A 100 20.13 3.05 -9.91
N GLY A 101 20.93 2.05 -10.27
CA GLY A 101 21.26 0.89 -9.42
C GLY A 101 22.33 1.11 -8.35
N ASP A 102 23.04 2.23 -8.37
CA ASP A 102 24.17 2.54 -7.47
C ASP A 102 23.81 3.47 -6.31
N ILE A 103 22.51 3.73 -6.07
CA ILE A 103 22.08 4.52 -4.91
C ILE A 103 22.24 3.67 -3.64
N PRO A 104 23.02 4.14 -2.63
CA PRO A 104 23.20 3.41 -1.39
C PRO A 104 21.89 3.35 -0.57
N LEU A 105 21.61 2.17 0.00
CA LEU A 105 20.50 1.93 0.93
C LEU A 105 21.03 1.95 2.36
N TYR A 106 20.51 2.83 3.18
CA TYR A 106 20.75 2.87 4.62
C TYR A 106 19.55 2.27 5.35
N GLY A 107 19.78 1.50 6.39
CA GLY A 107 18.71 0.91 7.20
C GLY A 107 19.25 -0.01 8.26
N SER A 108 18.37 -0.50 9.11
CA SER A 108 18.70 -1.51 10.11
C SER A 108 19.02 -2.86 9.48
N ALA A 109 19.64 -3.75 10.22
CA ALA A 109 20.09 -5.05 9.73
C ALA A 109 18.94 -5.87 9.11
N LEU A 110 17.80 -5.98 9.81
CA LEU A 110 16.64 -6.73 9.31
C LEU A 110 16.01 -6.06 8.09
N THR A 111 15.86 -4.74 8.11
CA THR A 111 15.34 -3.97 6.97
C THR A 111 16.18 -4.20 5.71
N LEU A 112 17.52 -4.12 5.85
CA LEU A 112 18.45 -4.36 4.72
C LEU A 112 18.42 -5.82 4.25
N ALA A 113 18.25 -6.78 5.14
CA ALA A 113 18.13 -8.19 4.75
C ALA A 113 16.86 -8.45 3.95
N LEU A 114 15.71 -7.88 4.37
CA LEU A 114 14.43 -8.02 3.68
C LEU A 114 14.47 -7.36 2.29
N ILE A 115 14.96 -6.11 2.19
CA ILE A 115 15.05 -5.45 0.89
C ILE A 115 16.07 -6.12 -0.04
N THR A 116 17.19 -6.61 0.48
CA THR A 116 18.18 -7.35 -0.32
C THR A 116 17.59 -8.62 -0.91
N ALA A 117 16.81 -9.38 -0.11
CA ALA A 117 16.11 -10.57 -0.61
C ALA A 117 15.11 -10.23 -1.71
N LYS A 118 14.38 -9.12 -1.57
CA LYS A 118 13.46 -8.61 -2.61
C LYS A 118 14.20 -8.17 -3.86
N LEU A 119 15.27 -7.41 -3.73
CA LEU A 119 16.10 -6.94 -4.86
C LEU A 119 16.73 -8.09 -5.64
N LYS A 120 17.08 -9.19 -4.97
CA LYS A 120 17.57 -10.40 -5.63
C LYS A 120 16.53 -11.01 -6.59
N GLU A 121 15.24 -10.95 -6.26
CA GLU A 121 14.16 -11.38 -7.16
C GLU A 121 14.13 -10.50 -8.43
N HIS A 122 14.49 -9.23 -8.31
CA HIS A 122 14.62 -8.27 -9.41
C HIS A 122 16.00 -8.28 -10.08
N ARG A 123 16.93 -9.18 -9.67
CA ARG A 123 18.31 -9.30 -10.17
C ARG A 123 19.14 -8.04 -9.95
N ILE A 124 18.88 -7.32 -8.87
CA ILE A 124 19.60 -6.11 -8.45
C ILE A 124 20.46 -6.47 -7.23
N THR A 125 21.73 -6.08 -7.26
CA THR A 125 22.64 -6.17 -6.11
C THR A 125 22.76 -4.77 -5.51
N PRO A 126 22.19 -4.51 -4.31
CA PRO A 126 22.23 -3.18 -3.71
C PRO A 126 23.59 -2.85 -3.10
N LEU A 127 23.89 -1.56 -3.01
CA LEU A 127 24.87 -1.02 -2.09
C LEU A 127 24.17 -0.78 -0.75
N THR A 128 24.60 -1.45 0.31
CA THR A 128 23.93 -1.33 1.62
C THR A 128 24.88 -0.78 2.69
N ARG A 129 24.33 0.05 3.56
CA ARG A 129 24.99 0.59 4.75
C ARG A 129 24.11 0.31 5.97
N GLU A 130 24.54 -0.64 6.81
CA GLU A 130 23.85 -0.92 8.06
C GLU A 130 24.02 0.23 9.04
N VAL A 131 22.91 0.67 9.64
CA VAL A 131 22.88 1.68 10.70
C VAL A 131 22.10 1.14 11.90
N LYS A 132 22.39 1.68 13.08
CA LYS A 132 21.78 1.27 14.35
C LYS A 132 21.33 2.49 15.14
N GLU A 133 20.42 2.26 16.08
CA GLU A 133 20.03 3.30 17.04
C GLU A 133 21.23 3.91 17.73
N GLY A 134 21.20 5.22 17.93
CA GLY A 134 22.25 6.01 18.55
C GLY A 134 23.43 6.35 17.64
N MET A 135 23.48 5.80 16.41
CA MET A 135 24.49 6.20 15.43
C MET A 135 24.16 7.57 14.83
N ARG A 136 25.21 8.32 14.51
CA ARG A 136 25.18 9.49 13.66
C ARG A 136 26.09 9.27 12.45
N GLU A 137 25.62 9.60 11.28
CA GLU A 137 26.34 9.40 10.01
C GLU A 137 26.24 10.65 9.14
N ASP A 138 27.39 11.08 8.64
CA ASP A 138 27.46 12.11 7.61
C ASP A 138 27.15 11.49 6.25
N VAL A 139 26.01 11.84 5.67
CA VAL A 139 25.58 11.37 4.36
C VAL A 139 25.58 12.57 3.40
N GLY A 140 26.75 12.81 2.81
CA GLY A 140 26.97 13.97 1.95
C GLY A 140 26.85 15.28 2.72
N ALA A 141 25.79 16.05 2.46
CA ALA A 141 25.55 17.32 3.13
C ALA A 141 24.61 17.21 4.35
N PHE A 142 24.06 16.02 4.60
CA PHE A 142 23.15 15.75 5.72
C PHE A 142 23.91 15.03 6.83
N GLU A 143 23.62 15.37 8.07
CA GLU A 143 23.98 14.54 9.23
C GLU A 143 22.71 13.81 9.68
N LEU A 144 22.74 12.47 9.72
CA LEU A 144 21.62 11.63 10.09
C LEU A 144 21.85 11.00 11.46
N GLU A 145 20.89 11.12 12.36
CA GLU A 145 20.88 10.44 13.63
C GLU A 145 19.72 9.44 13.68
N PHE A 146 20.02 8.16 13.98
CA PHE A 146 19.04 7.08 13.96
C PHE A 146 18.56 6.77 15.37
N VAL A 147 17.24 6.75 15.53
CA VAL A 147 16.58 6.61 16.83
C VAL A 147 15.72 5.36 16.84
N ALA A 148 15.84 4.54 17.89
CA ALA A 148 15.00 3.36 18.05
C ALA A 148 13.53 3.73 18.17
N VAL A 149 12.68 3.08 17.39
CA VAL A 149 11.22 3.12 17.55
C VAL A 149 10.66 1.70 17.61
N ASN A 150 9.57 1.53 18.36
CA ASN A 150 8.85 0.27 18.42
C ASN A 150 7.75 0.28 17.35
N HIS A 151 7.65 -0.80 16.60
CA HIS A 151 6.61 -1.01 15.60
C HIS A 151 6.18 -2.47 15.56
N SER A 152 5.39 -2.89 14.57
CA SER A 152 4.96 -4.29 14.39
C SER A 152 6.04 -5.19 13.80
N ILE A 153 7.15 -4.65 13.35
CA ILE A 153 8.34 -5.33 12.86
C ILE A 153 9.53 -4.97 13.75
N PRO A 154 10.48 -5.91 14.04
CA PRO A 154 11.70 -5.58 14.76
C PRO A 154 12.55 -4.54 14.03
N ASP A 155 13.40 -3.85 14.77
CA ASP A 155 14.52 -3.09 14.24
C ASP A 155 14.15 -1.79 13.50
N ALA A 156 12.90 -1.30 13.67
CA ALA A 156 12.44 -0.04 13.07
C ALA A 156 13.18 1.17 13.63
N LEU A 157 13.46 2.17 12.79
CA LEU A 157 14.20 3.38 13.12
C LEU A 157 13.46 4.64 12.68
N ALA A 158 13.40 5.62 13.58
CA ALA A 158 13.19 7.02 13.23
C ALA A 158 14.52 7.66 12.82
N VAL A 159 14.48 8.81 12.17
CA VAL A 159 15.67 9.57 11.76
C VAL A 159 15.52 11.06 12.08
N ALA A 160 16.52 11.63 12.73
CA ALA A 160 16.71 13.08 12.78
C ALA A 160 17.69 13.48 11.67
N ILE A 161 17.29 14.45 10.86
CA ILE A 161 18.04 14.99 9.73
C ILE A 161 18.51 16.39 10.13
N HIS A 162 19.79 16.54 10.36
CA HIS A 162 20.42 17.80 10.77
C HIS A 162 21.05 18.48 9.56
N THR A 163 20.76 19.76 9.40
CA THR A 163 21.32 20.65 8.38
C THR A 163 21.52 22.03 8.95
N ASP A 164 22.23 22.92 8.24
CA ASP A 164 22.34 24.33 8.65
C ASP A 164 20.98 25.07 8.58
N ALA A 165 19.98 24.53 7.85
CA ALA A 165 18.63 25.10 7.79
C ALA A 165 17.82 24.84 9.06
N GLY A 166 18.15 23.77 9.79
CA GLY A 166 17.45 23.30 10.97
C GLY A 166 17.43 21.77 11.06
N THR A 167 16.71 21.27 12.08
CA THR A 167 16.56 19.84 12.38
C THR A 167 15.15 19.35 12.01
N VAL A 168 15.09 18.30 11.22
CA VAL A 168 13.85 17.57 10.89
C VAL A 168 13.88 16.21 11.57
N LEU A 169 12.83 15.86 12.33
CA LEU A 169 12.66 14.53 12.90
C LEU A 169 11.53 13.81 12.16
N HIS A 170 11.81 12.62 11.62
CA HIS A 170 10.86 11.74 10.95
C HIS A 170 10.72 10.46 11.75
N THR A 171 9.51 10.16 12.24
CA THR A 171 9.30 8.99 13.12
C THR A 171 9.43 7.65 12.39
N GLY A 172 9.20 7.62 11.06
CA GLY A 172 8.75 6.38 10.43
C GLY A 172 7.45 5.92 11.09
N ASP A 173 7.11 4.65 10.98
CA ASP A 173 5.98 4.06 11.69
C ASP A 173 6.40 3.71 13.11
N PHE A 174 5.58 4.10 14.09
CA PHE A 174 5.95 3.87 15.48
C PHE A 174 4.76 3.73 16.43
N LYS A 175 5.01 3.14 17.57
CA LYS A 175 4.19 3.20 18.78
C LYS A 175 5.06 3.30 20.03
N MET A 176 4.44 3.50 21.17
CA MET A 176 5.16 3.59 22.47
C MET A 176 4.87 2.38 23.36
N ASP A 177 5.01 1.15 22.84
CA ASP A 177 4.84 -0.07 23.63
C ASP A 177 5.89 -0.09 24.75
N GLN A 178 5.45 -0.05 26.00
CA GLN A 178 6.32 -0.05 27.18
C GLN A 178 6.72 -1.47 27.62
N LEU A 179 6.11 -2.50 27.04
CA LEU A 179 6.35 -3.91 27.34
C LEU A 179 6.58 -4.72 26.05
N PRO A 180 7.46 -4.25 25.14
CA PRO A 180 7.68 -4.93 23.88
C PRO A 180 8.25 -6.34 24.09
N LEU A 181 8.03 -7.22 23.13
CA LEU A 181 8.44 -8.63 23.24
C LEU A 181 9.97 -8.80 23.19
N ASP A 182 10.65 -7.98 22.42
CA ASP A 182 12.10 -7.96 22.25
C ASP A 182 12.83 -7.05 23.25
N GLY A 183 12.09 -6.35 24.11
CA GLY A 183 12.64 -5.39 25.07
C GLY A 183 13.05 -4.04 24.47
N ARG A 184 12.88 -3.84 23.15
CA ARG A 184 13.28 -2.62 22.43
C ARG A 184 12.13 -1.61 22.42
N ILE A 185 12.22 -0.61 23.28
CA ILE A 185 11.23 0.48 23.39
C ILE A 185 11.55 1.63 22.44
N THR A 186 10.55 2.46 22.12
CA THR A 186 10.78 3.77 21.48
C THR A 186 11.64 4.64 22.39
N ASP A 187 12.76 5.15 21.87
CA ASP A 187 13.74 5.90 22.65
C ASP A 187 13.29 7.35 22.91
N LEU A 188 12.39 7.48 23.86
CA LEU A 188 11.87 8.78 24.31
C LEU A 188 12.95 9.68 24.93
N ARG A 189 14.08 9.12 25.37
CA ARG A 189 15.19 9.93 25.90
C ARG A 189 15.87 10.72 24.78
N THR A 190 16.13 10.04 23.66
CA THR A 190 16.65 10.70 22.45
C THR A 190 15.63 11.69 21.89
N PHE A 191 14.34 11.37 21.88
CA PHE A 191 13.29 12.34 21.48
C PHE A 191 13.28 13.58 22.38
N ALA A 192 13.40 13.41 23.69
CA ALA A 192 13.48 14.54 24.63
C ALA A 192 14.74 15.40 24.40
N ARG A 193 15.90 14.76 24.23
CA ARG A 193 17.15 15.49 23.92
C ARG A 193 17.04 16.28 22.61
N LEU A 194 16.53 15.65 21.54
CA LEU A 194 16.30 16.34 20.27
C LEU A 194 15.33 17.52 20.43
N GLY A 195 14.30 17.35 21.27
CA GLY A 195 13.37 18.43 21.60
C GLY A 195 14.03 19.59 22.37
N GLU A 196 14.97 19.30 23.28
CA GLU A 196 15.76 20.31 23.99
C GLU A 196 16.77 21.01 23.07
N GLU A 197 17.37 20.29 22.11
CA GLU A 197 18.25 20.84 21.08
C GLU A 197 17.50 21.67 20.05
N GLY A 198 16.21 21.40 19.83
CA GLY A 198 15.29 22.08 18.94
C GLY A 198 14.97 21.27 17.68
N VAL A 199 13.71 20.87 17.56
CA VAL A 199 13.14 20.23 16.34
C VAL A 199 12.31 21.27 15.60
N ASP A 200 12.78 21.65 14.41
CA ASP A 200 12.09 22.66 13.60
C ASP A 200 10.86 22.08 12.91
N LEU A 201 10.98 20.89 12.33
CA LEU A 201 9.87 20.20 11.68
C LEU A 201 9.80 18.74 12.13
N PHE A 202 8.63 18.32 12.57
CA PHE A 202 8.38 16.95 13.03
C PHE A 202 7.39 16.25 12.10
N LEU A 203 7.88 15.27 11.32
CA LEU A 203 7.09 14.38 10.48
C LEU A 203 6.67 13.17 11.33
N VAL A 204 5.36 13.00 11.55
CA VAL A 204 4.81 12.07 12.55
C VAL A 204 3.80 11.14 11.93
N ASP A 205 3.97 9.83 12.15
CA ASP A 205 2.98 8.78 11.81
C ASP A 205 1.59 9.14 12.35
N SER A 206 0.59 9.04 11.48
CA SER A 206 -0.78 9.45 11.78
C SER A 206 -1.80 8.32 11.76
N THR A 207 -1.40 7.11 11.44
CA THR A 207 -2.28 5.97 11.12
C THR A 207 -3.36 5.70 12.16
N ASN A 208 -3.06 5.89 13.46
CA ASN A 208 -4.01 5.72 14.56
C ASN A 208 -4.32 7.03 15.32
N ALA A 209 -4.10 8.18 14.73
CA ALA A 209 -4.32 9.46 15.40
C ALA A 209 -5.79 9.69 15.81
N ASP A 210 -6.74 9.10 15.11
CA ASP A 210 -8.17 9.15 15.42
C ASP A 210 -8.63 8.09 16.45
N ILE A 211 -7.71 7.23 16.94
CA ILE A 211 -7.98 6.21 17.95
C ILE A 211 -7.67 6.76 19.34
N PRO A 212 -8.66 6.86 20.25
CA PRO A 212 -8.42 7.38 21.58
C PRO A 212 -7.52 6.48 22.44
N GLY A 213 -6.78 7.07 23.36
CA GLY A 213 -5.98 6.36 24.35
C GLY A 213 -4.63 5.89 23.83
N PHE A 214 -4.26 4.68 24.19
CA PHE A 214 -2.95 4.07 23.91
C PHE A 214 -3.10 2.77 23.15
N THR A 215 -2.21 2.49 22.24
CA THR A 215 -2.14 1.21 21.55
C THR A 215 -1.71 0.13 22.53
N PRO A 216 -2.47 -0.98 22.67
CA PRO A 216 -2.11 -2.07 23.55
C PRO A 216 -0.75 -2.69 23.20
N SER A 217 -0.09 -3.28 24.23
CA SER A 217 1.16 -4.02 24.02
C SER A 217 0.92 -5.27 23.17
N GLU A 218 1.91 -5.64 22.35
CA GLU A 218 1.89 -6.91 21.60
C GLU A 218 1.77 -8.13 22.51
N ARG A 219 2.20 -8.03 23.78
CA ARG A 219 2.03 -9.10 24.79
C ARG A 219 0.58 -9.41 25.13
N GLU A 220 -0.32 -8.46 24.98
CA GLU A 220 -1.73 -8.60 25.39
C GLU A 220 -2.52 -9.58 24.51
N ILE A 221 -2.03 -9.91 23.33
CA ILE A 221 -2.68 -10.91 22.47
C ILE A 221 -2.37 -12.36 22.87
N MET A 222 -1.26 -12.60 23.58
CA MET A 222 -0.79 -13.92 23.98
C MET A 222 -1.87 -14.76 24.72
N PRO A 223 -2.63 -14.24 25.70
CA PRO A 223 -3.67 -14.99 26.38
C PRO A 223 -4.80 -15.43 25.45
N ALA A 224 -5.20 -14.58 24.50
CA ALA A 224 -6.26 -14.91 23.55
C ALA A 224 -5.79 -15.96 22.54
N LEU A 225 -4.60 -15.81 21.97
CA LEU A 225 -3.99 -16.79 21.07
C LEU A 225 -3.80 -18.15 21.77
N ASN A 226 -3.25 -18.16 22.99
CA ASN A 226 -3.05 -19.41 23.75
C ASN A 226 -4.37 -20.13 24.03
N ARG A 227 -5.44 -19.40 24.39
CA ARG A 227 -6.76 -19.97 24.60
C ARG A 227 -7.35 -20.55 23.31
N VAL A 228 -7.24 -19.84 22.19
CA VAL A 228 -7.81 -20.28 20.91
C VAL A 228 -7.05 -21.50 20.37
N ILE A 229 -5.72 -21.44 20.33
CA ILE A 229 -4.86 -22.52 19.82
C ILE A 229 -4.98 -23.76 20.71
N GLY A 230 -4.96 -23.58 22.04
CA GLY A 230 -5.05 -24.69 23.01
C GLY A 230 -6.42 -25.38 23.04
N ALA A 231 -7.51 -24.63 22.78
CA ALA A 231 -8.86 -25.20 22.75
C ALA A 231 -9.21 -25.91 21.42
N THR A 232 -8.45 -25.67 20.37
CA THR A 232 -8.69 -26.24 19.04
C THR A 232 -8.26 -27.69 18.99
N LYS A 233 -9.16 -28.60 18.58
CA LYS A 233 -8.85 -30.03 18.48
C LYS A 233 -8.24 -30.46 17.16
N ARG A 234 -8.47 -29.67 16.10
CA ARG A 234 -7.95 -29.88 14.77
C ARG A 234 -6.88 -28.84 14.44
N ARG A 235 -6.63 -28.64 13.17
CA ARG A 235 -5.62 -27.69 12.67
C ARG A 235 -5.97 -26.25 13.04
N VAL A 236 -4.93 -25.48 13.32
CA VAL A 236 -5.02 -24.02 13.46
C VAL A 236 -4.33 -23.38 12.27
N ILE A 237 -4.97 -22.41 11.65
CA ILE A 237 -4.42 -21.64 10.54
C ILE A 237 -4.34 -20.20 11.01
N VAL A 238 -3.14 -19.64 11.07
CA VAL A 238 -2.91 -18.24 11.49
C VAL A 238 -2.48 -17.44 10.28
N ALA A 239 -3.31 -16.50 9.86
CA ALA A 239 -2.97 -15.56 8.80
C ALA A 239 -2.42 -14.26 9.39
N SER A 240 -1.22 -13.86 8.96
CA SER A 240 -0.52 -12.67 9.39
C SER A 240 0.31 -12.07 8.26
N PHE A 241 0.77 -10.83 8.43
CA PHE A 241 1.79 -10.28 7.54
C PHE A 241 3.10 -11.07 7.67
N SER A 242 3.77 -11.28 6.56
CA SER A 242 5.04 -12.02 6.53
C SER A 242 6.22 -11.25 7.15
N SER A 243 6.04 -10.00 7.49
CA SER A 243 7.00 -9.14 8.20
C SER A 243 6.77 -9.11 9.72
N HIS A 244 5.63 -9.63 10.20
CA HIS A 244 5.23 -9.52 11.61
C HIS A 244 5.91 -10.59 12.49
N VAL A 245 7.24 -10.50 12.62
CA VAL A 245 8.09 -11.50 13.28
C VAL A 245 7.66 -11.76 14.73
N HIS A 246 7.36 -10.72 15.50
CA HIS A 246 6.92 -10.84 16.90
C HIS A 246 5.64 -11.66 17.06
N ARG A 247 4.66 -11.48 16.16
CA ARG A 247 3.41 -12.24 16.15
C ARG A 247 3.66 -13.72 15.85
N VAL A 248 4.52 -13.98 14.86
CA VAL A 248 4.92 -15.33 14.48
C VAL A 248 5.65 -16.01 15.64
N GLN A 249 6.53 -15.30 16.35
CA GLN A 249 7.20 -15.84 17.55
C GLN A 249 6.18 -16.26 18.61
N GLN A 250 5.20 -15.42 18.93
CA GLN A 250 4.17 -15.79 19.91
C GLN A 250 3.38 -17.04 19.49
N VAL A 251 3.05 -17.16 18.20
CA VAL A 251 2.35 -18.35 17.67
C VAL A 251 3.23 -19.59 17.79
N ILE A 252 4.52 -19.50 17.50
CA ILE A 252 5.52 -20.59 17.65
C ILE A 252 5.61 -21.02 19.10
N ASP A 253 5.75 -20.08 20.04
CA ASP A 253 5.87 -20.38 21.48
C ASP A 253 4.60 -21.09 22.01
N ILE A 254 3.43 -20.65 21.56
CA ILE A 254 2.15 -21.27 21.90
C ILE A 254 2.03 -22.65 21.26
N ALA A 255 2.42 -22.83 20.01
CA ALA A 255 2.41 -24.12 19.34
C ALA A 255 3.30 -25.14 20.07
N ALA A 256 4.51 -24.73 20.46
CA ALA A 256 5.43 -25.55 21.25
C ALA A 256 4.81 -25.94 22.60
N LYS A 257 4.15 -25.01 23.31
CA LYS A 257 3.48 -25.27 24.59
C LYS A 257 2.35 -26.30 24.48
N HIS A 258 1.71 -26.41 23.33
CA HIS A 258 0.61 -27.34 23.08
C HIS A 258 1.03 -28.56 22.24
N ASP A 259 2.33 -28.83 22.11
CA ASP A 259 2.93 -29.95 21.36
C ASP A 259 2.47 -30.00 19.90
N ARG A 260 2.17 -28.83 19.28
CA ARG A 260 1.74 -28.71 17.89
C ARG A 260 2.94 -28.42 16.99
N LYS A 261 3.00 -29.08 15.84
CA LYS A 261 3.98 -28.72 14.80
C LYS A 261 3.58 -27.41 14.11
N VAL A 262 4.59 -26.72 13.56
CA VAL A 262 4.40 -25.46 12.84
C VAL A 262 4.80 -25.64 11.39
N VAL A 263 4.02 -25.04 10.48
CA VAL A 263 4.31 -25.02 9.04
C VAL A 263 4.14 -23.59 8.52
N PHE A 264 5.13 -23.07 7.81
CA PHE A 264 5.03 -21.81 7.09
C PHE A 264 4.45 -22.02 5.68
N ILE A 265 3.45 -21.23 5.30
CA ILE A 265 2.76 -21.31 4.01
C ILE A 265 2.83 -19.97 3.30
N GLY A 266 3.30 -20.01 2.04
CA GLY A 266 3.48 -18.83 1.20
C GLY A 266 4.95 -18.42 1.08
N ARG A 267 5.36 -18.03 -0.13
CA ARG A 267 6.78 -17.74 -0.46
C ARG A 267 7.39 -16.65 0.42
N SER A 268 6.68 -15.54 0.60
CA SER A 268 7.15 -14.44 1.44
C SER A 268 7.23 -14.82 2.92
N MET A 269 6.25 -15.60 3.44
CA MET A 269 6.27 -16.07 4.82
C MET A 269 7.50 -16.95 5.08
N VAL A 270 7.74 -17.97 4.24
CA VAL A 270 8.89 -18.87 4.36
C VAL A 270 10.21 -18.09 4.27
N ARG A 271 10.34 -17.20 3.29
CA ARG A 271 11.55 -16.40 3.09
C ARG A 271 11.84 -15.46 4.26
N ASN A 272 10.85 -14.66 4.67
CA ASN A 272 11.04 -13.65 5.69
C ASN A 272 11.28 -14.27 7.07
N MET A 273 10.58 -15.37 7.40
CA MET A 273 10.81 -16.08 8.66
C MET A 273 12.17 -16.75 8.68
N LYS A 274 12.66 -17.26 7.55
CA LYS A 274 14.02 -17.77 7.46
C LYS A 274 15.08 -16.68 7.68
N ILE A 275 14.89 -15.50 7.09
CA ILE A 275 15.76 -14.35 7.33
C ILE A 275 15.75 -13.98 8.82
N ALA A 276 14.57 -13.87 9.43
CA ALA A 276 14.43 -13.53 10.84
C ALA A 276 15.08 -14.57 11.77
N GLU A 277 14.96 -15.86 11.45
CA GLU A 277 15.63 -16.95 12.18
C GLU A 277 17.16 -16.88 12.05
N ASP A 278 17.67 -16.74 10.82
CA ASP A 278 19.11 -16.67 10.56
C ASP A 278 19.78 -15.45 11.22
N MET A 279 19.04 -14.37 11.42
CA MET A 279 19.50 -13.16 12.08
C MET A 279 19.23 -13.13 13.60
N GLY A 280 18.57 -14.15 14.16
CA GLY A 280 18.27 -14.25 15.59
C GLY A 280 17.05 -13.43 16.07
N TYR A 281 16.24 -12.88 15.16
CA TYR A 281 14.96 -12.22 15.50
C TYR A 281 13.82 -13.21 15.72
N LEU A 282 13.98 -14.45 15.24
CA LEU A 282 13.02 -15.54 15.41
C LEU A 282 13.73 -16.77 15.97
N THR A 283 13.16 -17.36 17.02
CA THR A 283 13.66 -18.59 17.61
C THR A 283 12.66 -19.71 17.41
N ILE A 284 13.07 -20.78 16.74
CA ILE A 284 12.24 -21.94 16.48
C ILE A 284 12.82 -23.15 17.21
N PRO A 285 12.09 -23.77 18.18
CA PRO A 285 12.54 -24.98 18.85
C PRO A 285 12.82 -26.11 17.85
N SER A 286 13.90 -26.87 18.10
CA SER A 286 14.31 -27.98 17.23
C SER A 286 13.17 -29.00 17.05
N GLY A 287 12.92 -29.39 15.80
CA GLY A 287 11.87 -30.34 15.44
C GLY A 287 10.43 -29.81 15.54
N LEU A 288 10.23 -28.52 15.82
CA LEU A 288 8.89 -27.91 15.83
C LEU A 288 8.42 -27.57 14.42
N LEU A 289 9.28 -26.95 13.61
CA LEU A 289 9.00 -26.60 12.22
C LEU A 289 9.14 -27.86 11.34
N ILE A 290 8.11 -28.11 10.51
CA ILE A 290 8.09 -29.21 9.54
C ILE A 290 7.82 -28.67 8.13
N ASP A 291 8.20 -29.45 7.10
CA ASP A 291 7.87 -29.13 5.72
C ASP A 291 6.36 -29.37 5.46
N VAL A 292 5.79 -28.57 4.58
CA VAL A 292 4.37 -28.73 4.16
C VAL A 292 4.06 -30.13 3.61
N LYS A 293 5.05 -30.82 3.06
CA LYS A 293 4.92 -32.19 2.54
C LYS A 293 4.76 -33.24 3.65
N GLU A 294 5.12 -32.90 4.88
CA GLU A 294 5.05 -33.78 6.03
C GLU A 294 3.73 -33.64 6.81
N LEU A 295 2.84 -32.71 6.38
CA LEU A 295 1.58 -32.41 7.07
C LEU A 295 0.76 -33.66 7.40
N ASP A 296 0.68 -34.60 6.46
CA ASP A 296 -0.11 -35.82 6.60
C ASP A 296 0.43 -36.80 7.68
N LEU A 297 1.68 -36.57 8.14
CA LEU A 297 2.31 -37.41 9.19
C LEU A 297 1.90 -37.01 10.61
N TYR A 298 1.31 -35.80 10.76
CA TYR A 298 1.04 -35.20 12.08
C TYR A 298 -0.46 -35.04 12.35
N ASP A 299 -1.31 -35.70 11.57
CA ASP A 299 -2.76 -35.60 11.64
C ASP A 299 -3.22 -34.13 11.66
N ASP A 300 -4.07 -33.80 12.64
CA ASP A 300 -4.58 -32.42 12.82
C ASP A 300 -3.81 -31.60 13.86
N ASN A 301 -2.72 -32.12 14.43
CA ASN A 301 -1.96 -31.44 15.52
C ASN A 301 -0.91 -30.45 15.00
N VAL A 302 -1.35 -29.55 14.13
CA VAL A 302 -0.49 -28.57 13.45
C VAL A 302 -1.02 -27.15 13.53
N VAL A 303 -0.11 -26.18 13.48
CA VAL A 303 -0.38 -24.76 13.30
C VAL A 303 0.24 -24.33 11.96
N LEU A 304 -0.60 -23.90 11.04
CA LEU A 304 -0.20 -23.36 9.74
C LEU A 304 -0.12 -21.84 9.85
N ILE A 305 1.03 -21.25 9.57
CA ILE A 305 1.21 -19.78 9.57
C ILE A 305 1.33 -19.33 8.12
N CYS A 306 0.41 -18.47 7.65
CA CYS A 306 0.30 -18.13 6.24
C CYS A 306 0.07 -16.62 6.02
N THR A 307 0.21 -16.20 4.76
CA THR A 307 -0.19 -14.87 4.28
C THR A 307 -1.65 -14.86 3.84
N GLY A 308 -2.21 -13.67 3.56
CA GLY A 308 -3.57 -13.50 3.06
C GLY A 308 -4.55 -12.96 4.10
N SER A 309 -4.04 -12.30 5.13
CA SER A 309 -4.86 -11.70 6.19
C SER A 309 -5.67 -10.47 5.71
N GLN A 310 -5.35 -9.92 4.54
CA GLN A 310 -6.05 -8.79 3.91
C GLN A 310 -6.96 -9.21 2.74
N GLY A 311 -7.13 -10.51 2.52
CA GLY A 311 -7.99 -11.02 1.45
C GLY A 311 -7.38 -10.91 0.05
N GLU A 312 -6.07 -10.70 -0.06
CA GLU A 312 -5.35 -10.62 -1.33
C GLU A 312 -5.58 -11.90 -2.16
N PRO A 313 -6.04 -11.81 -3.40
CA PRO A 313 -6.51 -12.98 -4.16
C PRO A 313 -5.47 -14.09 -4.33
N MET A 314 -4.19 -13.72 -4.48
CA MET A 314 -3.10 -14.66 -4.71
C MET A 314 -2.44 -15.18 -3.42
N ALA A 315 -2.82 -14.66 -2.26
CA ALA A 315 -2.29 -15.08 -0.97
C ALA A 315 -2.82 -16.46 -0.54
N ALA A 316 -2.07 -17.13 0.32
CA ALA A 316 -2.36 -18.51 0.70
C ALA A 316 -3.76 -18.69 1.31
N LEU A 317 -4.17 -17.83 2.25
CA LEU A 317 -5.47 -17.93 2.90
C LEU A 317 -6.63 -17.73 1.92
N SER A 318 -6.56 -16.72 1.04
CA SER A 318 -7.60 -16.45 0.04
C SER A 318 -7.75 -17.62 -0.93
N ARG A 319 -6.64 -18.22 -1.35
CA ARG A 319 -6.67 -19.43 -2.19
C ARG A 319 -7.25 -20.63 -1.45
N MET A 320 -6.98 -20.78 -0.14
CA MET A 320 -7.63 -21.80 0.70
C MET A 320 -9.13 -21.58 0.78
N ALA A 321 -9.58 -20.34 0.97
CA ALA A 321 -10.98 -19.95 1.03
C ALA A 321 -11.72 -20.18 -0.30
N ASN A 322 -11.04 -19.95 -1.44
CA ASN A 322 -11.59 -20.19 -2.77
C ASN A 322 -11.53 -21.68 -3.21
N GLY A 323 -10.88 -22.54 -2.42
CA GLY A 323 -10.68 -23.94 -2.77
C GLY A 323 -9.58 -24.20 -3.81
N ASP A 324 -8.72 -23.22 -4.11
CA ASP A 324 -7.65 -23.30 -5.11
C ASP A 324 -6.27 -23.62 -4.50
N HIS A 325 -6.23 -24.00 -3.24
CA HIS A 325 -5.01 -24.37 -2.54
C HIS A 325 -4.96 -25.88 -2.25
N GLN A 326 -3.74 -26.46 -2.21
CA GLN A 326 -3.57 -27.89 -1.87
C GLN A 326 -4.09 -28.21 -0.45
N ILE A 327 -3.99 -27.26 0.49
CA ILE A 327 -4.53 -27.38 1.84
C ILE A 327 -6.01 -27.01 1.78
N ARG A 328 -6.89 -27.95 2.13
CA ARG A 328 -8.34 -27.75 2.21
C ARG A 328 -8.74 -27.44 3.64
N VAL A 329 -9.41 -26.30 3.84
CA VAL A 329 -9.99 -25.91 5.12
C VAL A 329 -11.34 -26.59 5.26
N GLY A 330 -11.67 -27.07 6.47
CA GLY A 330 -12.91 -27.81 6.72
C GLY A 330 -13.42 -27.70 8.15
N ALA A 331 -14.49 -28.47 8.41
CA ALA A 331 -15.15 -28.49 9.71
C ALA A 331 -14.18 -28.89 10.83
N GLY A 332 -14.16 -28.08 11.90
CA GLY A 332 -13.30 -28.28 13.07
C GLY A 332 -11.94 -27.59 12.99
N ASP A 333 -11.51 -27.10 11.82
CA ASP A 333 -10.35 -26.21 11.72
C ASP A 333 -10.65 -24.86 12.37
N THR A 334 -9.63 -24.21 12.91
CA THR A 334 -9.75 -22.84 13.42
C THR A 334 -8.82 -21.93 12.63
N VAL A 335 -9.38 -20.87 12.06
CA VAL A 335 -8.63 -19.85 11.33
C VAL A 335 -8.56 -18.58 12.16
N ILE A 336 -7.35 -18.06 12.38
CA ILE A 336 -7.09 -16.83 13.13
C ILE A 336 -6.57 -15.78 12.13
N LEU A 337 -7.33 -14.68 11.96
CA LEU A 337 -6.89 -13.51 11.23
C LEU A 337 -6.17 -12.58 12.21
N ALA A 338 -4.84 -12.69 12.25
CA ALA A 338 -3.99 -11.99 13.21
C ALA A 338 -3.47 -10.65 12.64
N SER A 339 -4.36 -9.86 12.03
CA SER A 339 -4.08 -8.53 11.47
C SER A 339 -5.27 -7.59 11.67
N SER A 340 -5.06 -6.27 11.58
CA SER A 340 -6.14 -5.30 11.34
C SER A 340 -6.56 -5.35 9.87
N LEU A 341 -7.76 -4.89 9.60
CA LEU A 341 -8.17 -4.54 8.24
C LEU A 341 -7.42 -3.28 7.81
N ILE A 342 -6.83 -3.31 6.63
CA ILE A 342 -6.36 -2.11 5.95
C ILE A 342 -7.59 -1.47 5.30
N PRO A 343 -7.80 -0.16 5.43
CA PRO A 343 -8.91 0.53 4.76
C PRO A 343 -8.97 0.18 3.27
N GLY A 344 -10.18 -0.11 2.77
CA GLY A 344 -10.42 -0.57 1.38
C GLY A 344 -10.44 -2.08 1.18
N ASN A 345 -9.93 -2.90 2.13
CA ASN A 345 -9.89 -4.36 2.01
C ASN A 345 -11.04 -5.09 2.73
N GLU A 346 -11.97 -4.36 3.33
CA GLU A 346 -13.02 -4.91 4.19
C GLU A 346 -13.84 -5.98 3.48
N ASN A 347 -14.30 -5.69 2.25
CA ASN A 347 -15.12 -6.61 1.46
C ASN A 347 -14.37 -7.90 1.12
N SER A 348 -13.11 -7.79 0.72
CA SER A 348 -12.27 -8.93 0.38
C SER A 348 -12.03 -9.83 1.58
N VAL A 349 -11.75 -9.25 2.76
CA VAL A 349 -11.56 -10.02 4.00
C VAL A 349 -12.85 -10.65 4.46
N PHE A 350 -13.99 -9.96 4.44
CA PHE A 350 -15.28 -10.54 4.81
C PHE A 350 -15.70 -11.65 3.86
N ARG A 351 -15.37 -11.57 2.58
CA ARG A 351 -15.57 -12.67 1.63
C ARG A 351 -14.79 -13.92 2.05
N VAL A 352 -13.51 -13.77 2.38
CA VAL A 352 -12.67 -14.87 2.88
C VAL A 352 -13.25 -15.46 4.17
N ILE A 353 -13.66 -14.62 5.13
CA ILE A 353 -14.29 -15.08 6.39
C ILE A 353 -15.55 -15.90 6.10
N ASN A 354 -16.42 -15.43 5.20
CA ASN A 354 -17.66 -16.10 4.85
C ASN A 354 -17.40 -17.47 4.20
N GLU A 355 -16.47 -17.58 3.25
CA GLU A 355 -16.15 -18.86 2.60
C GLU A 355 -15.52 -19.86 3.58
N LEU A 356 -14.60 -19.43 4.43
CA LEU A 356 -14.02 -20.28 5.47
C LEU A 356 -15.09 -20.77 6.46
N THR A 357 -16.02 -19.90 6.87
CA THR A 357 -17.14 -20.26 7.73
C THR A 357 -18.08 -21.24 7.04
N ARG A 358 -18.32 -21.06 5.74
CA ARG A 358 -19.14 -21.97 4.92
C ARG A 358 -18.52 -23.37 4.84
N PHE A 359 -17.20 -23.49 4.85
CA PHE A 359 -16.51 -24.78 4.95
C PHE A 359 -16.58 -25.40 6.36
N GLY A 360 -17.19 -24.73 7.34
CA GLY A 360 -17.34 -25.19 8.71
C GLY A 360 -16.17 -24.89 9.63
N ALA A 361 -15.24 -24.04 9.20
CA ALA A 361 -14.15 -23.57 10.06
C ALA A 361 -14.64 -22.53 11.06
N LYS A 362 -14.02 -22.51 12.25
CA LYS A 362 -14.19 -21.44 13.22
C LYS A 362 -13.24 -20.29 12.86
N VAL A 363 -13.78 -19.10 12.56
CA VAL A 363 -12.96 -17.94 12.24
C VAL A 363 -12.86 -16.99 13.43
N VAL A 364 -11.64 -16.66 13.82
CA VAL A 364 -11.29 -15.76 14.92
C VAL A 364 -10.56 -14.55 14.33
N HIS A 365 -11.02 -13.34 14.67
CA HIS A 365 -10.47 -12.09 14.18
C HIS A 365 -10.64 -10.97 15.22
N LYS A 366 -10.06 -9.80 14.99
CA LYS A 366 -10.01 -8.67 15.94
C LYS A 366 -11.39 -8.32 16.55
N ALA A 367 -12.49 -8.46 15.81
CA ALA A 367 -13.82 -8.11 16.32
C ALA A 367 -14.39 -9.13 17.33
N ASN A 368 -13.90 -10.38 17.36
CA ASN A 368 -14.41 -11.42 18.27
C ASN A 368 -13.38 -11.94 19.27
N ALA A 369 -12.09 -11.61 19.10
CA ALA A 369 -11.03 -11.91 20.08
C ALA A 369 -9.84 -10.96 19.89
N MET A 370 -9.09 -10.70 20.97
CA MET A 370 -7.90 -9.87 20.95
C MET A 370 -6.72 -10.65 20.37
N VAL A 371 -6.73 -10.87 19.05
CA VAL A 371 -5.69 -11.61 18.32
C VAL A 371 -4.76 -10.70 17.51
N HIS A 372 -4.98 -9.40 17.61
CA HIS A 372 -4.17 -8.38 16.95
C HIS A 372 -4.17 -7.07 17.74
N VAL A 373 -3.04 -6.39 17.74
CA VAL A 373 -2.86 -4.99 18.15
C VAL A 373 -2.12 -4.23 17.04
N SER A 374 -2.35 -2.94 16.94
CA SER A 374 -1.72 -2.08 15.93
C SER A 374 -0.23 -1.88 16.21
N GLY A 375 0.53 -1.56 15.17
CA GLY A 375 1.92 -1.13 15.24
C GLY A 375 2.10 0.40 15.37
N HIS A 376 0.98 1.17 15.30
CA HIS A 376 1.01 2.64 15.23
C HIS A 376 0.51 3.27 16.52
N ALA A 377 1.06 4.45 16.84
CA ALA A 377 0.73 5.23 18.01
C ALA A 377 -0.70 5.76 17.97
N ALA A 378 -1.46 5.56 19.05
CA ALA A 378 -2.79 6.15 19.23
C ALA A 378 -2.70 7.60 19.76
N ALA A 379 -3.83 8.30 19.81
CA ALA A 379 -3.91 9.72 20.19
C ALA A 379 -3.17 10.08 21.49
N GLY A 380 -3.26 9.22 22.52
CA GLY A 380 -2.57 9.43 23.79
C GLY A 380 -1.06 9.35 23.68
N GLU A 381 -0.54 8.40 22.88
CA GLU A 381 0.89 8.25 22.60
C GLU A 381 1.43 9.44 21.79
N LEU A 382 0.68 9.88 20.77
CA LEU A 382 1.02 11.07 20.00
C LEU A 382 1.07 12.33 20.86
N LEU A 383 0.10 12.52 21.76
CA LEU A 383 0.08 13.64 22.71
C LEU A 383 1.33 13.65 23.61
N TYR A 384 1.73 12.46 24.12
CA TYR A 384 3.01 12.34 24.86
C TYR A 384 4.20 12.68 23.99
N CYS A 385 4.24 12.22 22.78
CA CYS A 385 5.32 12.47 21.83
C CYS A 385 5.49 13.98 21.58
N TYR A 386 4.40 14.70 21.32
CA TYR A 386 4.42 16.14 21.13
C TYR A 386 4.89 16.91 22.39
N ASN A 387 4.43 16.49 23.57
CA ASN A 387 4.88 17.10 24.83
C ASN A 387 6.35 16.86 25.13
N ILE A 388 6.92 15.76 24.67
CA ILE A 388 8.34 15.40 24.82
C ILE A 388 9.20 16.16 23.81
N VAL A 389 8.84 16.15 22.53
CA VAL A 389 9.63 16.73 21.45
C VAL A 389 9.46 18.26 21.38
N LYS A 390 8.26 18.78 21.66
CA LYS A 390 7.92 20.20 21.55
C LYS A 390 8.37 20.83 20.23
N PRO A 391 7.99 20.26 19.09
CA PRO A 391 8.47 20.73 17.80
C PRO A 391 7.94 22.11 17.48
N ARG A 392 8.69 22.88 16.66
CA ARG A 392 8.25 24.18 16.19
C ARG A 392 7.13 24.07 15.16
N TYR A 393 7.28 23.16 14.19
CA TYR A 393 6.30 22.82 13.17
C TYR A 393 6.03 21.32 13.15
N VAL A 394 4.84 20.96 12.71
CA VAL A 394 4.42 19.55 12.58
C VAL A 394 3.89 19.32 11.18
N LEU A 395 4.30 18.20 10.59
CA LEU A 395 3.76 17.66 9.35
C LEU A 395 3.31 16.22 9.63
N PRO A 396 2.00 15.99 9.86
CA PRO A 396 1.45 14.64 9.94
C PRO A 396 1.71 13.89 8.64
N VAL A 397 2.23 12.65 8.73
CA VAL A 397 2.51 11.77 7.60
C VAL A 397 1.86 10.40 7.81
N HIS A 398 1.90 9.54 6.81
CA HIS A 398 1.41 8.16 6.87
C HIS A 398 -0.03 8.06 7.37
N GLY A 399 -0.99 8.58 6.59
CA GLY A 399 -2.40 8.53 6.94
C GLY A 399 -3.31 9.14 5.91
N GLU A 400 -4.57 8.70 5.89
CA GLU A 400 -5.64 9.35 5.17
C GLU A 400 -5.92 10.76 5.74
N TRP A 401 -6.64 11.59 5.02
CA TRP A 401 -6.93 12.96 5.42
C TRP A 401 -7.49 13.09 6.85
N ARG A 402 -8.38 12.17 7.26
CA ARG A 402 -8.93 12.14 8.63
C ARG A 402 -7.86 11.90 9.70
N HIS A 403 -6.87 11.04 9.39
CA HIS A 403 -5.76 10.74 10.31
C HIS A 403 -4.81 11.94 10.44
N LEU A 404 -4.45 12.56 9.30
CA LEU A 404 -3.59 13.76 9.29
C LEU A 404 -4.24 14.90 10.06
N THR A 405 -5.56 15.09 9.89
CA THR A 405 -6.32 16.12 10.61
C THR A 405 -6.37 15.83 12.11
N ALA A 406 -6.66 14.58 12.51
CA ALA A 406 -6.67 14.19 13.92
C ALA A 406 -5.29 14.40 14.57
N ASN A 407 -4.22 14.04 13.88
CA ASN A 407 -2.85 14.21 14.38
C ASN A 407 -2.48 15.69 14.54
N ALA A 408 -2.83 16.54 13.56
CA ALA A 408 -2.62 17.99 13.67
C ALA A 408 -3.38 18.60 14.86
N GLU A 409 -4.63 18.20 15.11
CA GLU A 409 -5.39 18.69 16.26
C GLU A 409 -4.79 18.22 17.61
N ILE A 410 -4.18 17.03 17.66
CA ILE A 410 -3.42 16.58 18.84
C ILE A 410 -2.20 17.48 19.05
N ALA A 411 -1.44 17.79 17.99
CA ALA A 411 -0.28 18.67 18.06
C ALA A 411 -0.67 20.08 18.56
N ILE A 412 -1.77 20.63 18.04
CA ILE A 412 -2.31 21.93 18.48
C ILE A 412 -2.73 21.87 19.96
N SER A 413 -3.36 20.78 20.39
CA SER A 413 -3.72 20.56 21.79
C SER A 413 -2.50 20.45 22.71
N ALA A 414 -1.36 19.99 22.19
CA ALA A 414 -0.08 19.95 22.88
C ALA A 414 0.65 21.30 22.91
N GLY A 415 0.13 22.34 22.24
CA GLY A 415 0.67 23.70 22.26
C GLY A 415 1.36 24.15 20.98
N VAL A 416 1.37 23.35 19.92
CA VAL A 416 1.85 23.79 18.60
C VAL A 416 0.87 24.84 18.05
N PRO A 417 1.33 26.01 17.59
CA PRO A 417 0.46 26.99 16.93
C PRO A 417 -0.28 26.38 15.74
N ARG A 418 -1.54 26.72 15.54
CA ARG A 418 -2.36 26.16 14.46
C ARG A 418 -1.74 26.35 13.08
N GLU A 419 -1.14 27.52 12.85
CA GLU A 419 -0.42 27.88 11.63
C GLU A 419 0.88 27.08 11.41
N HIS A 420 1.38 26.41 12.45
CA HIS A 420 2.56 25.55 12.40
C HIS A 420 2.21 24.05 12.25
N ALA A 421 0.93 23.69 12.30
CA ALA A 421 0.46 22.34 12.02
C ALA A 421 0.05 22.21 10.55
N LEU A 422 0.95 21.68 9.73
CA LEU A 422 0.81 21.62 8.27
C LEU A 422 0.02 20.35 7.89
N ILE A 423 -1.16 20.50 7.29
CA ILE A 423 -1.88 19.40 6.65
C ILE A 423 -1.78 19.61 5.14
N ILE A 424 -1.03 18.78 4.48
CA ILE A 424 -0.73 18.87 3.05
C ILE A 424 -0.91 17.51 2.37
N GLU A 425 -0.86 17.50 1.05
CA GLU A 425 -0.94 16.29 0.23
C GLU A 425 0.37 16.02 -0.51
N ASN A 426 0.47 14.83 -1.11
CA ASN A 426 1.63 14.44 -1.92
C ASN A 426 1.89 15.46 -3.05
N GLY A 427 3.16 15.78 -3.28
CA GLY A 427 3.59 16.75 -4.29
C GLY A 427 3.62 18.20 -3.80
N VAL A 428 3.07 18.53 -2.63
CA VAL A 428 3.23 19.85 -2.03
C VAL A 428 4.66 20.03 -1.55
N VAL A 429 5.25 21.19 -1.85
CA VAL A 429 6.65 21.52 -1.56
C VAL A 429 6.74 22.41 -0.35
N VAL A 430 7.52 21.96 0.63
CA VAL A 430 7.77 22.67 1.89
C VAL A 430 9.24 23.02 1.96
N ASP A 431 9.55 24.27 2.26
CA ASP A 431 10.91 24.75 2.50
C ASP A 431 11.09 25.11 3.99
N LEU A 432 12.19 24.64 4.58
CA LEU A 432 12.69 25.06 5.89
C LEU A 432 13.89 25.97 5.65
N ILE A 433 13.77 27.25 6.05
CA ILE A 433 14.78 28.29 5.85
C ILE A 433 14.92 29.07 7.15
N ASN A 434 16.11 29.10 7.73
CA ASN A 434 16.37 29.82 8.98
C ASN A 434 15.36 29.44 10.10
N HIS A 435 15.09 28.16 10.27
CA HIS A 435 14.14 27.61 11.25
C HIS A 435 12.66 27.98 10.99
N GLU A 436 12.31 28.54 9.84
CA GLU A 436 10.93 28.83 9.43
C GLU A 436 10.50 27.86 8.32
N VAL A 437 9.30 27.29 8.48
CA VAL A 437 8.72 26.35 7.53
C VAL A 437 7.60 27.03 6.74
N SER A 438 7.61 26.85 5.41
CA SER A 438 6.58 27.41 4.54
C SER A 438 6.26 26.50 3.36
N VAL A 439 4.99 26.50 2.93
CA VAL A 439 4.58 25.89 1.66
C VAL A 439 4.93 26.87 0.53
N VAL A 440 5.70 26.39 -0.46
CA VAL A 440 6.27 27.25 -1.50
C VAL A 440 5.82 26.91 -2.92
N GLY A 441 5.04 25.86 -3.09
CA GLY A 441 4.55 25.42 -4.40
C GLY A 441 4.18 23.94 -4.41
N SER A 442 4.06 23.38 -5.60
CA SER A 442 3.84 21.96 -5.77
C SER A 442 4.54 21.41 -7.02
N VAL A 443 4.76 20.10 -7.04
CA VAL A 443 5.39 19.37 -8.15
C VAL A 443 4.42 18.33 -8.70
N PRO A 444 4.58 17.88 -9.96
CA PRO A 444 3.86 16.74 -10.47
C PRO A 444 4.06 15.53 -9.56
N CYS A 445 2.96 14.95 -9.12
CA CYS A 445 2.92 13.75 -8.29
C CYS A 445 1.64 12.99 -8.59
N GLY A 446 1.74 11.71 -8.96
CA GLY A 446 0.61 10.90 -9.34
C GLY A 446 0.77 9.46 -8.91
N PHE A 447 -0.13 8.61 -9.38
CA PHE A 447 -0.04 7.16 -9.24
C PHE A 447 0.68 6.58 -10.46
N VAL A 448 1.67 5.74 -10.23
CA VAL A 448 2.31 4.94 -11.26
C VAL A 448 1.86 3.49 -11.07
N TYR A 449 0.94 3.06 -11.93
CA TYR A 449 0.35 1.72 -11.83
C TYR A 449 1.28 0.65 -12.40
N VAL A 450 1.35 -0.48 -11.71
CA VAL A 450 2.02 -1.71 -12.15
C VAL A 450 0.96 -2.76 -12.46
N ASP A 451 0.99 -3.29 -13.68
CA ASP A 451 0.12 -4.35 -14.18
C ASP A 451 0.99 -5.42 -14.85
N GLY A 452 1.28 -6.50 -14.14
CA GLY A 452 2.21 -7.52 -14.58
C GLY A 452 3.62 -6.97 -14.83
N GLN A 453 4.01 -6.86 -16.09
CA GLN A 453 5.32 -6.32 -16.49
C GLN A 453 5.26 -4.85 -16.92
N SER A 454 4.07 -4.30 -17.07
CA SER A 454 3.84 -2.93 -17.49
C SER A 454 3.91 -1.97 -16.31
N ILE A 455 4.67 -0.88 -16.43
CA ILE A 455 4.89 0.12 -15.40
C ILE A 455 4.55 1.49 -15.97
N GLY A 456 3.49 2.13 -15.45
CA GLY A 456 3.09 3.49 -15.84
C GLY A 456 2.35 3.60 -17.18
N ASP A 457 2.11 2.48 -17.89
CA ASP A 457 1.35 2.48 -19.15
C ASP A 457 -0.17 2.58 -18.92
N ILE A 458 -0.63 2.21 -17.74
CA ILE A 458 -2.03 2.27 -17.35
C ILE A 458 -2.36 3.68 -16.87
N THR A 459 -3.35 4.29 -17.52
CA THR A 459 -3.85 5.62 -17.16
C THR A 459 -5.19 5.50 -16.42
N GLU A 460 -5.65 6.59 -15.80
CA GLU A 460 -6.99 6.70 -15.22
C GLU A 460 -8.11 6.40 -16.24
N SER A 461 -7.89 6.75 -17.51
CA SER A 461 -8.82 6.41 -18.59
C SER A 461 -8.90 4.91 -18.79
N SER A 462 -7.75 4.22 -18.80
CA SER A 462 -7.71 2.75 -18.95
C SER A 462 -8.39 2.06 -17.76
N LEU A 463 -8.20 2.56 -16.53
CA LEU A 463 -8.89 2.04 -15.35
C LEU A 463 -10.40 2.27 -15.41
N LYS A 464 -10.82 3.44 -15.86
CA LYS A 464 -12.24 3.73 -16.08
C LYS A 464 -12.86 2.76 -17.09
N ASP A 465 -12.16 2.48 -18.18
CA ASP A 465 -12.60 1.52 -19.18
C ASP A 465 -12.71 0.11 -18.59
N ARG A 466 -11.73 -0.35 -17.80
CA ARG A 466 -11.79 -1.65 -17.10
C ARG A 466 -12.98 -1.76 -16.15
N ARG A 467 -13.28 -0.69 -15.40
CA ARG A 467 -14.47 -0.64 -14.51
C ARG A 467 -15.76 -0.76 -15.32
N ILE A 468 -15.91 0.03 -16.38
CA ILE A 468 -17.08 -0.03 -17.25
C ILE A 468 -17.24 -1.44 -17.86
N LEU A 469 -16.15 -2.04 -18.33
CA LEU A 469 -16.17 -3.41 -18.88
C LEU A 469 -16.61 -4.43 -17.82
N GLY A 470 -16.16 -4.30 -16.57
CA GLY A 470 -16.50 -5.21 -15.48
C GLY A 470 -17.94 -5.04 -14.96
N GLU A 471 -18.43 -3.81 -14.87
CA GLU A 471 -19.71 -3.47 -14.26
C GLU A 471 -20.87 -3.50 -15.27
N GLU A 472 -20.66 -2.95 -16.46
CA GLU A 472 -21.70 -2.66 -17.43
C GLU A 472 -21.64 -3.56 -18.67
N GLY A 473 -20.47 -4.17 -18.92
CA GLY A 473 -20.24 -5.03 -20.07
C GLY A 473 -19.83 -4.27 -21.34
N PHE A 474 -19.79 -5.02 -22.43
CA PHE A 474 -19.27 -4.58 -23.74
C PHE A 474 -20.27 -4.91 -24.85
N ILE A 475 -20.45 -4.00 -25.78
CA ILE A 475 -21.23 -4.17 -27.00
C ILE A 475 -20.39 -3.74 -28.20
N SER A 476 -20.11 -4.65 -29.15
CA SER A 476 -19.59 -4.29 -30.47
C SER A 476 -20.68 -4.34 -31.52
N CYS A 477 -20.62 -3.44 -32.49
CA CYS A 477 -21.53 -3.42 -33.62
C CYS A 477 -20.72 -3.24 -34.91
N VAL A 478 -20.78 -4.23 -35.78
CA VAL A 478 -20.10 -4.20 -37.09
C VAL A 478 -21.12 -3.90 -38.19
N VAL A 479 -20.82 -2.91 -39.01
CA VAL A 479 -21.62 -2.54 -40.18
C VAL A 479 -20.71 -2.37 -41.38
N VAL A 480 -21.07 -2.98 -42.52
CA VAL A 480 -20.36 -2.82 -43.78
C VAL A 480 -21.23 -1.96 -44.71
N ILE A 481 -20.63 -0.90 -45.27
CA ILE A 481 -21.28 0.05 -46.17
C ILE A 481 -20.56 0.12 -47.50
N GLU A 482 -21.32 0.38 -48.57
CA GLU A 482 -20.79 0.64 -49.92
C GLU A 482 -20.26 2.06 -50.03
N SER A 483 -19.02 2.25 -50.45
CA SER A 483 -18.36 3.57 -50.55
C SER A 483 -19.11 4.62 -51.36
N GLN A 484 -19.73 4.20 -52.50
CA GLN A 484 -20.37 5.14 -53.42
C GLN A 484 -21.79 5.54 -53.00
N SER A 485 -22.56 4.61 -52.46
CA SER A 485 -23.97 4.82 -52.15
C SER A 485 -24.26 5.00 -50.66
N GLY A 486 -23.29 4.64 -49.79
CA GLY A 486 -23.49 4.59 -48.32
C GLY A 486 -24.50 3.52 -47.87
N LYS A 487 -24.92 2.63 -48.77
CA LYS A 487 -25.84 1.54 -48.43
C LYS A 487 -25.20 0.50 -47.55
N ILE A 488 -25.95 -0.01 -46.59
CA ILE A 488 -25.52 -1.14 -45.76
C ILE A 488 -25.51 -2.39 -46.65
N ILE A 489 -24.35 -3.04 -46.76
CA ILE A 489 -24.14 -4.30 -47.48
C ILE A 489 -24.28 -5.49 -46.53
N ALA A 490 -23.76 -5.35 -45.29
CA ALA A 490 -23.83 -6.40 -44.26
C ALA A 490 -23.93 -5.78 -42.86
N GLY A 491 -24.58 -6.50 -41.98
CA GLY A 491 -24.84 -6.03 -40.61
C GLY A 491 -26.13 -5.18 -40.53
N PRO A 492 -26.42 -4.48 -39.41
CA PRO A 492 -25.62 -4.41 -38.16
C PRO A 492 -25.49 -5.77 -37.46
N ASP A 493 -24.28 -6.21 -37.25
CA ASP A 493 -23.98 -7.41 -36.49
C ASP A 493 -23.50 -7.00 -35.09
N ILE A 494 -24.24 -7.45 -34.04
CA ILE A 494 -24.04 -6.99 -32.67
C ILE A 494 -23.61 -8.16 -31.80
N HIS A 495 -22.45 -7.99 -31.17
CA HIS A 495 -21.93 -8.92 -30.18
C HIS A 495 -21.82 -8.23 -28.83
N ALA A 496 -22.27 -8.91 -27.78
CA ALA A 496 -22.19 -8.42 -26.41
C ALA A 496 -21.45 -9.41 -25.50
N ARG A 497 -20.79 -8.88 -24.48
CA ARG A 497 -20.19 -9.65 -23.39
C ARG A 497 -20.44 -8.92 -22.07
N GLY A 498 -20.87 -9.68 -21.05
CA GLY A 498 -21.22 -9.11 -19.75
C GLY A 498 -22.45 -8.20 -19.73
N PHE A 499 -23.15 -8.04 -20.87
CA PHE A 499 -24.37 -7.23 -20.99
C PHE A 499 -25.62 -8.10 -21.17
N ALA A 500 -25.65 -8.96 -22.18
CA ALA A 500 -26.72 -9.89 -22.48
C ALA A 500 -26.18 -11.10 -23.23
N GLU A 501 -26.82 -12.26 -23.08
CA GLU A 501 -26.49 -13.51 -23.78
C GLU A 501 -27.44 -13.77 -24.94
N ASP A 502 -28.68 -13.21 -24.91
CA ASP A 502 -29.71 -13.41 -25.93
C ASP A 502 -29.53 -12.41 -27.09
N GLU A 503 -29.20 -12.91 -28.26
CA GLU A 503 -29.01 -12.09 -29.48
C GLU A 503 -30.32 -11.46 -29.98
N ALA A 504 -31.49 -12.07 -29.71
CA ALA A 504 -32.78 -11.53 -30.08
C ALA A 504 -33.09 -10.17 -29.40
N LEU A 505 -32.45 -9.91 -28.26
CA LEU A 505 -32.56 -8.63 -27.54
C LEU A 505 -32.17 -7.44 -28.42
N PHE A 506 -31.25 -7.62 -29.36
CA PHE A 506 -30.70 -6.57 -30.19
C PHE A 506 -31.49 -6.29 -31.47
N ASP A 507 -32.56 -7.05 -31.79
CA ASP A 507 -33.29 -6.88 -33.08
C ASP A 507 -33.92 -5.51 -33.20
N GLU A 508 -34.45 -4.95 -32.12
CA GLU A 508 -35.02 -3.58 -32.13
C GLU A 508 -33.95 -2.53 -32.44
N VAL A 509 -32.78 -2.63 -31.82
CA VAL A 509 -31.73 -1.61 -32.02
C VAL A 509 -31.03 -1.78 -33.36
N LYS A 510 -30.95 -2.97 -33.95
CA LYS A 510 -30.48 -3.18 -35.34
C LYS A 510 -31.29 -2.34 -36.30
N LEU A 511 -32.63 -2.39 -36.23
CA LEU A 511 -33.52 -1.59 -37.03
C LEU A 511 -33.35 -0.07 -36.82
N LYS A 512 -33.08 0.34 -35.58
CA LYS A 512 -32.79 1.76 -35.27
C LYS A 512 -31.47 2.21 -35.88
N ILE A 513 -30.44 1.38 -35.87
CA ILE A 513 -29.13 1.66 -36.47
C ILE A 513 -29.26 1.79 -37.98
N GLU A 514 -29.97 0.86 -38.66
CA GLU A 514 -30.21 0.92 -40.09
C GLU A 514 -30.89 2.24 -40.50
N LYS A 515 -31.97 2.65 -39.79
CA LYS A 515 -32.66 3.90 -40.02
C LYS A 515 -31.77 5.13 -39.78
N ALA A 516 -30.97 5.12 -38.74
CA ALA A 516 -30.08 6.22 -38.41
C ALA A 516 -28.98 6.40 -39.45
N LEU A 517 -28.39 5.29 -39.92
CA LEU A 517 -27.36 5.32 -40.98
C LEU A 517 -27.95 5.74 -42.33
N ALA A 518 -29.12 5.22 -42.73
CA ALA A 518 -29.79 5.63 -43.97
C ALA A 518 -30.12 7.13 -43.99
N ARG A 519 -30.53 7.68 -42.85
CA ARG A 519 -30.76 9.12 -42.71
C ARG A 519 -29.46 9.93 -42.82
N ALA A 520 -28.37 9.48 -42.13
CA ALA A 520 -27.08 10.14 -42.20
C ALA A 520 -26.53 10.24 -43.62
N VAL A 521 -26.64 9.15 -44.39
CA VAL A 521 -26.24 9.12 -45.80
C VAL A 521 -27.08 10.12 -46.64
N THR A 522 -28.40 10.21 -46.41
CA THR A 522 -29.27 11.20 -47.09
C THR A 522 -28.90 12.65 -46.74
N GLU A 523 -28.38 12.88 -45.56
CA GLU A 523 -27.86 14.17 -45.09
C GLU A 523 -26.41 14.45 -45.54
N GLY A 524 -25.80 13.56 -46.36
CA GLY A 524 -24.46 13.71 -46.93
C GLY A 524 -23.33 13.34 -45.96
N ILE A 525 -23.63 12.62 -44.87
CA ILE A 525 -22.63 12.14 -43.89
C ILE A 525 -22.14 10.76 -44.34
N ASN A 526 -20.96 10.70 -44.97
CA ASN A 526 -20.40 9.47 -45.52
C ASN A 526 -19.10 9.00 -44.83
N GLY A 527 -18.53 9.81 -43.93
CA GLY A 527 -17.26 9.45 -43.27
C GLY A 527 -17.46 8.33 -42.22
N THR A 528 -16.65 7.26 -42.30
CA THR A 528 -16.71 6.08 -41.41
C THR A 528 -16.66 6.44 -39.94
N HIS A 529 -15.89 7.45 -39.57
CA HIS A 529 -15.82 7.93 -38.19
C HIS A 529 -17.14 8.56 -37.72
N GLN A 530 -17.77 9.39 -38.55
CA GLN A 530 -19.05 10.03 -38.22
C GLN A 530 -20.17 8.99 -38.14
N LEU A 531 -20.20 8.03 -39.06
CA LEU A 531 -21.17 6.93 -39.05
C LEU A 531 -20.98 6.04 -37.82
N SER A 532 -19.72 5.75 -37.39
CA SER A 532 -19.44 5.05 -36.15
C SER A 532 -19.98 5.80 -34.91
N GLN A 533 -19.87 7.13 -34.88
CA GLN A 533 -20.46 7.92 -33.79
C GLN A 533 -21.99 7.86 -33.76
N ILE A 534 -22.63 7.82 -34.93
CA ILE A 534 -24.09 7.65 -35.05
C ILE A 534 -24.51 6.28 -34.51
N VAL A 535 -23.81 5.20 -34.89
CA VAL A 535 -24.05 3.86 -34.36
C VAL A 535 -23.89 3.83 -32.83
N ARG A 536 -22.79 4.39 -32.33
CA ARG A 536 -22.54 4.48 -30.88
C ARG A 536 -23.66 5.20 -30.15
N LYS A 537 -24.09 6.36 -30.67
CA LYS A 537 -25.18 7.16 -30.09
C LYS A 537 -26.49 6.39 -30.09
N THR A 538 -26.86 5.76 -31.21
CA THR A 538 -28.11 4.99 -31.37
C THR A 538 -28.17 3.82 -30.38
N ILE A 539 -27.09 3.06 -30.24
CA ILE A 539 -27.02 1.95 -29.27
C ILE A 539 -27.04 2.51 -27.82
N GLY A 540 -26.30 3.58 -27.55
CA GLY A 540 -26.24 4.18 -26.22
C GLY A 540 -27.58 4.73 -25.74
N GLU A 541 -28.32 5.40 -26.60
CA GLU A 541 -29.67 5.89 -26.30
C GLU A 541 -30.66 4.74 -26.06
N TRP A 542 -30.61 3.69 -26.88
CA TRP A 542 -31.45 2.51 -26.71
C TRP A 542 -31.14 1.78 -25.41
N VAL A 543 -29.86 1.49 -25.14
CA VAL A 543 -29.43 0.82 -23.88
C VAL A 543 -29.83 1.67 -22.67
N GLY A 544 -29.55 2.98 -22.71
CA GLY A 544 -29.86 3.89 -21.61
C GLY A 544 -31.35 3.99 -21.29
N THR A 545 -32.21 3.99 -22.33
CA THR A 545 -33.68 4.09 -22.18
C THR A 545 -34.31 2.77 -21.80
N THR A 546 -33.89 1.66 -22.42
CA THR A 546 -34.51 0.34 -22.27
C THR A 546 -33.97 -0.44 -21.09
N HIS A 547 -32.66 -0.37 -20.86
CA HIS A 547 -31.97 -1.19 -19.86
C HIS A 547 -31.37 -0.39 -18.68
N ARG A 548 -31.35 0.95 -18.77
CA ARG A 548 -30.75 1.85 -17.75
C ARG A 548 -29.30 1.50 -17.41
N ARG A 549 -28.55 1.04 -18.42
CA ARG A 549 -27.12 0.64 -18.30
C ARG A 549 -26.29 1.49 -19.27
N ARG A 550 -24.94 1.46 -19.08
CA ARG A 550 -24.00 2.24 -19.88
C ARG A 550 -22.78 1.40 -20.28
N PRO A 551 -22.97 0.30 -21.04
CA PRO A 551 -21.85 -0.57 -21.44
C PRO A 551 -20.87 0.18 -22.34
N MET A 552 -19.67 -0.38 -22.46
CA MET A 552 -18.72 0.09 -23.45
C MET A 552 -19.22 -0.28 -24.86
N ILE A 553 -19.42 0.71 -25.71
CA ILE A 553 -19.91 0.51 -27.07
C ILE A 553 -18.79 0.80 -28.06
N VAL A 554 -18.45 -0.19 -28.88
CA VAL A 554 -17.39 -0.12 -29.91
C VAL A 554 -18.01 -0.41 -31.27
N PRO A 555 -18.44 0.62 -31.99
CA PRO A 555 -18.91 0.47 -33.37
C PRO A 555 -17.74 0.37 -34.35
N VAL A 556 -17.86 -0.51 -35.30
CA VAL A 556 -16.93 -0.69 -36.43
C VAL A 556 -17.69 -0.53 -37.72
N VAL A 557 -17.45 0.57 -38.43
CA VAL A 557 -18.02 0.80 -39.75
C VAL A 557 -16.93 0.58 -40.78
N ILE A 558 -17.14 -0.39 -41.67
CA ILE A 558 -16.20 -0.78 -42.73
C ILE A 558 -16.78 -0.30 -44.07
N GLU A 559 -15.98 0.38 -44.86
CA GLU A 559 -16.29 0.84 -46.19
C GLU A 559 -15.67 -0.05 -47.24
N VAL A 560 -16.42 -0.52 -48.22
CA VAL A 560 -15.98 -1.39 -49.30
C VAL A 560 -16.41 -0.88 -50.68
#